data_8ab965f1218abeb12b4329720db6964a
#
_entry.id   8ab965f1218abeb12b4329720db6964a
#
_cell.length_a   1.000
_cell.length_b   1.000
_cell.length_c   1.000
_cell.angle_alpha   90.00
_cell.angle_beta   90.00
_cell.angle_gamma   90.00
#
_symmetry.space_group_name_H-M   'P 1'
#
loop_
_entity.id
_entity.type
_entity.pdbx_description
1 polymer ?
#
loop_
_entity_poly.entity_id
_entity_poly.type
_entity_poly.pdbx_seq_one_letter_code
_entity_poly.pdbx_strand_id
1 'polypeptide(L)'
;VSIAHTDHCPVAAMQNLEKKVFGFQYHPEVEHTENGSGMLRNFLYNVCGAVGDWSMKDYCNTAIEQVRQKVGDGKVLLALSGGVDSSVVAKLLSKAIGNQLTCIFVDHGLMRKNEGDEIEAVFGNGDINFVRVNAEERFLSKLAGVSEPERKRKIIGEEFIRVFEEEAKKIGKVDFLAQGTIYADVVESGTGDAAVIKSHHNVGG
;
A
#
# COMPACT_ATOMS: atom_id res chain seq x y z
N VAL A 1 -6.96 -27.75 -20.65
CA VAL A 1 -7.69 -28.89 -20.04
C VAL A 1 -8.10 -28.55 -18.63
N SER A 2 -9.29 -29.01 -18.20
CA SER A 2 -9.68 -28.98 -16.79
C SER A 2 -8.85 -29.99 -15.99
N ILE A 3 -8.38 -29.58 -14.81
CA ILE A 3 -7.54 -30.38 -13.90
C ILE A 3 -8.18 -30.56 -12.51
N ALA A 4 -9.24 -29.81 -12.23
CA ALA A 4 -10.05 -29.99 -11.03
C ALA A 4 -11.50 -29.60 -11.29
N HIS A 5 -12.44 -30.26 -10.58
CA HIS A 5 -13.87 -29.98 -10.62
C HIS A 5 -14.49 -30.21 -9.25
N THR A 6 -15.69 -29.69 -9.06
CA THR A 6 -16.58 -29.99 -7.93
C THR A 6 -17.96 -30.33 -8.48
N ASP A 7 -18.86 -30.79 -7.63
CA ASP A 7 -20.24 -31.09 -8.03
C ASP A 7 -20.99 -29.91 -8.65
N HIS A 8 -20.57 -28.68 -8.28
CA HIS A 8 -21.20 -27.44 -8.73
C HIS A 8 -20.31 -26.58 -9.65
N CYS A 9 -19.04 -26.96 -9.84
CA CYS A 9 -18.08 -26.22 -10.69
C CYS A 9 -17.33 -27.23 -11.59
N PRO A 10 -17.71 -27.39 -12.87
CA PRO A 10 -17.08 -28.36 -13.77
C PRO A 10 -15.63 -27.98 -14.13
N VAL A 11 -15.21 -26.75 -13.92
CA VAL A 11 -13.84 -26.28 -14.16
C VAL A 11 -13.37 -25.46 -12.95
N ALA A 12 -13.03 -26.13 -11.86
CA ALA A 12 -12.48 -25.50 -10.67
C ALA A 12 -11.00 -25.12 -10.83
N ALA A 13 -10.27 -25.87 -11.68
CA ALA A 13 -8.92 -25.49 -12.13
C ALA A 13 -8.70 -25.98 -13.56
N MET A 14 -7.85 -25.26 -14.29
CA MET A 14 -7.51 -25.57 -15.68
C MET A 14 -6.02 -25.32 -15.96
N GLN A 15 -5.49 -25.97 -16.99
CA GLN A 15 -4.13 -25.77 -17.45
C GLN A 15 -3.98 -25.83 -18.97
N ASN A 16 -2.96 -25.13 -19.46
CA ASN A 16 -2.39 -25.32 -20.78
C ASN A 16 -0.87 -25.46 -20.61
N LEU A 17 -0.37 -26.69 -20.74
CA LEU A 17 1.05 -26.97 -20.51
C LEU A 17 1.96 -26.36 -21.58
N GLU A 18 1.52 -26.33 -22.84
CA GLU A 18 2.30 -25.73 -23.94
C GLU A 18 2.52 -24.23 -23.71
N LYS A 19 1.48 -23.53 -23.26
CA LYS A 19 1.52 -22.08 -22.97
C LYS A 19 1.93 -21.78 -21.55
N LYS A 20 2.16 -22.79 -20.70
CA LYS A 20 2.43 -22.65 -19.26
C LYS A 20 1.42 -21.75 -18.54
N VAL A 21 0.11 -21.90 -18.89
CA VAL A 21 -0.99 -21.15 -18.28
C VAL A 21 -1.75 -22.07 -17.33
N PHE A 22 -1.96 -21.57 -16.11
CA PHE A 22 -2.71 -22.27 -15.06
C PHE A 22 -3.75 -21.31 -14.48
N GLY A 23 -4.93 -21.78 -14.20
CA GLY A 23 -6.03 -21.00 -13.63
C GLY A 23 -6.75 -21.76 -12.55
N PHE A 24 -7.15 -21.06 -11.49
CA PHE A 24 -7.92 -21.58 -10.36
C PHE A 24 -9.15 -20.70 -10.14
N GLN A 25 -10.28 -21.33 -9.77
CA GLN A 25 -11.49 -20.63 -9.31
C GLN A 25 -11.47 -20.39 -7.80
N TYR A 26 -10.54 -21.01 -7.09
CA TYR A 26 -10.35 -20.89 -5.66
C TYR A 26 -9.02 -20.21 -5.35
N HIS A 27 -8.83 -19.81 -4.11
CA HIS A 27 -7.68 -19.09 -3.60
C HIS A 27 -6.68 -20.04 -2.93
N PRO A 28 -5.58 -20.43 -3.59
CA PRO A 28 -4.59 -21.33 -2.98
C PRO A 28 -3.78 -20.66 -1.86
N GLU A 29 -3.80 -19.33 -1.78
CA GLU A 29 -3.04 -18.53 -0.80
C GLU A 29 -3.74 -18.43 0.57
N VAL A 30 -5.03 -18.76 0.67
CA VAL A 30 -5.77 -18.64 1.93
C VAL A 30 -5.66 -19.91 2.79
N GLU A 31 -5.76 -19.77 4.10
CA GLU A 31 -5.63 -20.86 5.08
C GLU A 31 -6.68 -21.96 4.91
N HIS A 32 -7.86 -21.63 4.37
CA HIS A 32 -8.97 -22.58 4.17
C HIS A 32 -8.78 -23.50 2.97
N THR A 33 -7.83 -23.22 2.09
CA THR A 33 -7.54 -24.09 0.95
C THR A 33 -6.58 -25.18 1.38
N GLU A 34 -7.08 -26.44 1.37
CA GLU A 34 -6.27 -27.60 1.70
C GLU A 34 -5.08 -27.71 0.77
N ASN A 35 -3.88 -27.82 1.36
CA ASN A 35 -2.60 -27.89 0.64
C ASN A 35 -2.33 -26.72 -0.35
N GLY A 36 -2.92 -25.55 -0.14
CA GLY A 36 -2.72 -24.37 -1.00
C GLY A 36 -1.26 -23.97 -1.15
N SER A 37 -0.50 -23.97 -0.05
CA SER A 37 0.95 -23.72 -0.07
C SER A 37 1.73 -24.72 -0.93
N GLY A 38 1.31 -26.00 -0.94
CA GLY A 38 1.89 -27.04 -1.80
C GLY A 38 1.63 -26.76 -3.28
N MET A 39 0.44 -26.29 -3.63
CA MET A 39 0.08 -25.90 -5.00
C MET A 39 0.92 -24.72 -5.49
N LEU A 40 1.05 -23.66 -4.67
CA LEU A 40 1.88 -22.51 -4.98
C LEU A 40 3.37 -22.91 -5.12
N ARG A 41 3.87 -23.72 -4.21
CA ARG A 41 5.24 -24.25 -4.25
C ARG A 41 5.50 -25.04 -5.54
N ASN A 42 4.57 -25.93 -5.91
CA ASN A 42 4.66 -26.71 -7.14
C ASN A 42 4.72 -25.81 -8.38
N PHE A 43 3.87 -24.79 -8.44
CA PHE A 43 3.85 -23.83 -9.53
C PHE A 43 5.17 -23.06 -9.62
N LEU A 44 5.62 -22.48 -8.51
CA LEU A 44 6.85 -21.67 -8.49
C LEU A 44 8.09 -22.48 -8.85
N TYR A 45 8.29 -23.64 -8.24
CA TYR A 45 9.52 -24.40 -8.43
C TYR A 45 9.51 -25.28 -9.67
N ASN A 46 8.40 -26.00 -9.93
CA ASN A 46 8.36 -26.98 -11.03
C ASN A 46 7.89 -26.39 -12.35
N VAL A 47 7.01 -25.35 -12.33
CA VAL A 47 6.53 -24.73 -13.56
C VAL A 47 7.35 -23.51 -13.93
N CYS A 48 7.56 -22.60 -12.97
CA CYS A 48 8.33 -21.35 -13.19
C CYS A 48 9.84 -21.55 -13.11
N GLY A 49 10.31 -22.63 -12.48
CA GLY A 49 11.75 -22.90 -12.29
C GLY A 49 12.43 -21.95 -11.29
N ALA A 50 11.66 -21.40 -10.34
CA ALA A 50 12.21 -20.54 -9.31
C ALA A 50 13.22 -21.33 -8.45
N VAL A 51 14.34 -20.69 -8.09
CA VAL A 51 15.41 -21.33 -7.30
C VAL A 51 15.35 -21.01 -5.80
N GLY A 52 14.43 -20.09 -5.39
CA GLY A 52 14.22 -19.75 -3.98
C GLY A 52 15.35 -18.92 -3.38
N ASP A 53 16.04 -18.14 -4.18
CA ASP A 53 17.14 -17.26 -3.81
C ASP A 53 16.72 -15.88 -3.29
N TRP A 54 15.43 -15.59 -3.35
CA TRP A 54 14.87 -14.34 -2.83
C TRP A 54 14.58 -14.42 -1.33
N SER A 55 15.02 -13.41 -0.56
CA SER A 55 14.66 -13.28 0.86
C SER A 55 14.18 -11.87 1.18
N MET A 56 13.16 -11.75 2.04
CA MET A 56 12.62 -10.46 2.48
C MET A 56 13.68 -9.64 3.22
N LYS A 57 14.58 -10.27 3.98
CA LYS A 57 15.65 -9.58 4.70
C LYS A 57 16.62 -8.90 3.72
N ASP A 58 17.00 -9.60 2.68
CA ASP A 58 17.93 -9.07 1.67
C ASP A 58 17.26 -7.98 0.85
N TYR A 59 15.97 -8.15 0.51
CA TYR A 59 15.17 -7.12 -0.13
C TYR A 59 15.08 -5.83 0.73
N CYS A 60 14.83 -5.93 2.03
CA CYS A 60 14.78 -4.76 2.91
C CYS A 60 16.13 -4.01 2.95
N ASN A 61 17.24 -4.73 3.04
CA ASN A 61 18.57 -4.12 3.03
C ASN A 61 18.85 -3.41 1.70
N THR A 62 18.54 -4.08 0.58
CA THR A 62 18.67 -3.51 -0.76
C THR A 62 17.81 -2.27 -0.95
N ALA A 63 16.54 -2.31 -0.50
CA ALA A 63 15.63 -1.19 -0.59
C ALA A 63 16.12 0.02 0.23
N ILE A 64 16.63 -0.20 1.44
CA ILE A 64 17.22 0.86 2.28
C ILE A 64 18.40 1.51 1.56
N GLU A 65 19.30 0.73 0.97
CA GLU A 65 20.46 1.26 0.24
C GLU A 65 20.05 2.03 -1.03
N GLN A 66 19.10 1.53 -1.79
CA GLN A 66 18.54 2.22 -2.96
C GLN A 66 17.91 3.57 -2.57
N VAL A 67 17.16 3.60 -1.46
CA VAL A 67 16.58 4.86 -0.94
C VAL A 67 17.68 5.84 -0.56
N ARG A 68 18.71 5.43 0.17
CA ARG A 68 19.85 6.29 0.53
C ARG A 68 20.51 6.91 -0.70
N GLN A 69 20.79 6.09 -1.70
CA GLN A 69 21.40 6.54 -2.95
C GLN A 69 20.52 7.53 -3.70
N LYS A 70 19.19 7.26 -3.76
CA LYS A 70 18.24 8.11 -4.47
C LYS A 70 18.00 9.44 -3.77
N VAL A 71 17.89 9.43 -2.46
CA VAL A 71 17.57 10.62 -1.66
C VAL A 71 18.80 11.51 -1.43
N GLY A 72 19.98 10.91 -1.20
CA GLY A 72 21.18 11.65 -0.85
C GLY A 72 20.93 12.56 0.36
N ASP A 73 21.21 13.85 0.20
CA ASP A 73 20.98 14.88 1.25
C ASP A 73 19.58 15.51 1.19
N GLY A 74 18.70 15.01 0.32
CA GLY A 74 17.35 15.55 0.12
C GLY A 74 16.39 15.26 1.28
N LYS A 75 15.31 16.02 1.35
CA LYS A 75 14.24 15.86 2.33
C LYS A 75 13.07 15.11 1.74
N VAL A 76 12.56 14.16 2.49
CA VAL A 76 11.43 13.30 2.10
C VAL A 76 10.21 13.60 2.96
N LEU A 77 9.08 13.78 2.33
CA LEU A 77 7.79 13.91 2.97
C LEU A 77 6.97 12.63 2.70
N LEU A 78 6.40 12.05 3.75
CA LEU A 78 5.55 10.87 3.67
C LEU A 78 4.15 11.19 4.18
N ALA A 79 3.14 10.89 3.37
CA ALA A 79 1.75 10.84 3.84
C ALA A 79 1.53 9.53 4.61
N LEU A 80 1.40 9.64 5.93
CA LEU A 80 1.18 8.50 6.83
C LEU A 80 -0.33 8.35 7.08
N SER A 81 -0.93 7.28 6.56
CA SER A 81 -2.37 7.03 6.71
C SER A 81 -2.72 6.23 7.97
N GLY A 82 -1.72 5.69 8.68
CA GLY A 82 -1.93 4.73 9.78
C GLY A 82 -2.14 3.29 9.33
N GLY A 83 -2.32 3.04 8.03
CA GLY A 83 -2.40 1.69 7.47
C GLY A 83 -1.03 0.99 7.45
N VAL A 84 -1.05 -0.34 7.24
CA VAL A 84 0.16 -1.19 7.23
C VAL A 84 1.17 -0.69 6.20
N ASP A 85 0.72 -0.38 4.97
CA ASP A 85 1.60 -0.03 3.87
C ASP A 85 2.39 1.25 4.15
N SER A 86 1.70 2.32 4.54
CA SER A 86 2.35 3.59 4.90
C SER A 86 3.27 3.45 6.11
N SER A 87 2.91 2.60 7.08
CA SER A 87 3.74 2.33 8.27
C SER A 87 5.03 1.56 7.92
N VAL A 88 4.95 0.60 7.01
CA VAL A 88 6.13 -0.12 6.49
C VAL A 88 7.05 0.84 5.75
N VAL A 89 6.50 1.69 4.88
CA VAL A 89 7.27 2.73 4.17
C VAL A 89 7.92 3.69 5.15
N ALA A 90 7.19 4.18 6.17
CA ALA A 90 7.74 5.05 7.22
C ALA A 90 8.94 4.41 7.91
N LYS A 91 8.82 3.12 8.28
CA LYS A 91 9.90 2.40 8.97
C LYS A 91 11.11 2.13 8.08
N LEU A 92 10.91 1.81 6.81
CA LEU A 92 12.01 1.65 5.84
C LEU A 92 12.74 2.98 5.60
N LEU A 93 11.99 4.06 5.36
CA LEU A 93 12.55 5.40 5.17
C LEU A 93 13.28 5.89 6.43
N SER A 94 12.71 5.68 7.63
CA SER A 94 13.37 6.01 8.89
C SER A 94 14.76 5.35 9.02
N LYS A 95 14.85 4.06 8.67
CA LYS A 95 16.13 3.32 8.66
C LYS A 95 17.10 3.79 7.58
N ALA A 96 16.57 4.25 6.45
CA ALA A 96 17.39 4.70 5.33
C ALA A 96 17.96 6.10 5.54
N ILE A 97 17.13 7.06 5.93
CA ILE A 97 17.42 8.51 5.87
C ILE A 97 17.17 9.26 7.20
N GLY A 98 16.65 8.60 8.22
CA GLY A 98 16.50 9.18 9.57
C GLY A 98 15.77 10.53 9.57
N ASN A 99 16.42 11.56 10.09
CA ASN A 99 15.85 12.91 10.26
C ASN A 99 15.55 13.66 8.94
N GLN A 100 15.95 13.14 7.78
CA GLN A 100 15.55 13.71 6.49
C GLN A 100 14.08 13.38 6.16
N LEU A 101 13.47 12.41 6.89
CA LEU A 101 12.08 12.01 6.74
C LEU A 101 11.18 12.87 7.63
N THR A 102 10.13 13.43 7.04
CA THR A 102 8.99 14.00 7.76
C THR A 102 7.73 13.22 7.40
N CYS A 103 7.03 12.71 8.41
CA CYS A 103 5.75 12.03 8.25
C CYS A 103 4.62 12.95 8.67
N ILE A 104 3.64 13.16 7.79
CA ILE A 104 2.40 13.90 8.12
C ILE A 104 1.27 12.87 8.26
N PHE A 105 0.65 12.86 9.43
CA PHE A 105 -0.56 12.11 9.71
C PHE A 105 -1.72 13.09 9.85
N VAL A 106 -2.74 12.93 9.00
CA VAL A 106 -3.96 13.76 9.02
C VAL A 106 -5.07 13.00 9.74
N ASP A 107 -5.42 13.47 10.92
CA ASP A 107 -6.57 12.98 11.68
C ASP A 107 -7.83 13.69 11.18
N HIS A 108 -8.57 12.98 10.33
CA HIS A 108 -9.75 13.51 9.64
C HIS A 108 -11.07 13.17 10.36
N GLY A 109 -11.02 12.62 11.57
CA GLY A 109 -12.20 12.28 12.38
C GLY A 109 -12.97 11.03 11.91
N LEU A 110 -12.51 10.33 10.86
CA LEU A 110 -13.10 9.09 10.37
C LEU A 110 -12.22 7.87 10.70
N MET A 111 -11.29 8.05 11.64
CA MET A 111 -10.40 7.03 12.12
C MET A 111 -11.10 6.09 13.10
N ARG A 112 -10.52 4.92 13.34
CA ARG A 112 -10.96 4.05 14.45
C ARG A 112 -10.70 4.75 15.78
N LYS A 113 -11.43 4.33 16.82
CA LYS A 113 -11.26 4.87 18.16
C LYS A 113 -9.80 4.71 18.61
N ASN A 114 -9.19 5.81 19.06
CA ASN A 114 -7.81 5.93 19.54
C ASN A 114 -6.71 5.67 18.49
N GLU A 115 -7.04 5.44 17.21
CA GLU A 115 -6.07 5.11 16.17
C GLU A 115 -5.03 6.23 15.98
N GLY A 116 -5.44 7.51 16.04
CA GLY A 116 -4.53 8.65 15.97
C GLY A 116 -3.50 8.66 17.13
N ASP A 117 -3.94 8.33 18.33
CA ASP A 117 -3.08 8.27 19.53
C ASP A 117 -2.10 7.09 19.45
N GLU A 118 -2.55 5.95 18.94
CA GLU A 118 -1.70 4.78 18.70
C GLU A 118 -0.60 5.07 17.66
N ILE A 119 -0.95 5.76 16.58
CA ILE A 119 0.01 6.16 15.53
C ILE A 119 1.03 7.15 16.10
N GLU A 120 0.58 8.13 16.86
CA GLU A 120 1.45 9.10 17.52
C GLU A 120 2.38 8.43 18.53
N ALA A 121 1.90 7.45 19.30
CA ALA A 121 2.73 6.68 20.23
C ALA A 121 3.82 5.86 19.50
N VAL A 122 3.56 5.39 18.30
CA VAL A 122 4.53 4.61 17.51
C VAL A 122 5.56 5.51 16.81
N PHE A 123 5.13 6.62 16.23
CA PHE A 123 5.97 7.45 15.34
C PHE A 123 6.42 8.77 15.96
N GLY A 124 5.78 9.23 17.05
CA GLY A 124 6.10 10.48 17.73
C GLY A 124 7.25 10.39 18.75
N ASN A 125 7.97 9.27 18.79
CA ASN A 125 9.06 9.01 19.76
C ASN A 125 10.39 9.74 19.46
N GLY A 126 10.46 10.52 18.37
CA GLY A 126 11.63 11.31 18.00
C GLY A 126 12.58 10.63 17.00
N ASP A 127 12.33 9.39 16.58
CA ASP A 127 13.14 8.71 15.55
C ASP A 127 12.98 9.33 14.14
N ILE A 128 11.87 10.05 13.92
CA ILE A 128 11.53 10.76 12.69
C ILE A 128 10.84 12.08 13.01
N ASN A 129 10.77 13.00 12.06
CA ASN A 129 9.93 14.17 12.20
C ASN A 129 8.47 13.78 11.96
N PHE A 130 7.68 13.71 13.02
CA PHE A 130 6.27 13.35 12.96
C PHE A 130 5.38 14.58 13.20
N VAL A 131 4.40 14.78 12.31
CA VAL A 131 3.41 15.87 12.39
C VAL A 131 2.02 15.28 12.38
N ARG A 132 1.27 15.41 13.48
CA ARG A 132 -0.16 15.10 13.53
C ARG A 132 -0.96 16.37 13.26
N VAL A 133 -1.85 16.31 12.29
CA VAL A 133 -2.76 17.39 11.93
C VAL A 133 -4.17 17.00 12.33
N ASN A 134 -4.74 17.66 13.33
CA ASN A 134 -6.15 17.50 13.65
C ASN A 134 -7.00 18.30 12.65
N ALA A 135 -7.68 17.59 11.78
CA ALA A 135 -8.53 18.14 10.73
C ALA A 135 -9.99 17.64 10.82
N GLU A 136 -10.38 17.02 11.94
CA GLU A 136 -11.69 16.41 12.14
C GLU A 136 -12.84 17.34 11.75
N GLU A 137 -12.92 18.53 12.34
CA GLU A 137 -13.98 19.49 12.08
C GLU A 137 -14.04 19.89 10.60
N ARG A 138 -12.88 20.06 9.97
CA ARG A 138 -12.73 20.44 8.58
C ARG A 138 -13.32 19.39 7.63
N PHE A 139 -13.05 18.11 7.88
CA PHE A 139 -13.58 17.02 7.08
C PHE A 139 -15.06 16.78 7.35
N LEU A 140 -15.47 16.71 8.61
CA LEU A 140 -16.86 16.45 8.98
C LEU A 140 -17.79 17.54 8.48
N SER A 141 -17.42 18.82 8.54
CA SER A 141 -18.22 19.92 8.02
C SER A 141 -18.47 19.81 6.51
N LYS A 142 -17.49 19.35 5.73
CA LYS A 142 -17.64 19.16 4.27
C LYS A 142 -18.44 17.91 3.90
N LEU A 143 -18.50 16.94 4.79
CA LEU A 143 -19.27 15.72 4.61
C LEU A 143 -20.73 15.85 5.08
N ALA A 144 -21.07 16.93 5.77
CA ALA A 144 -22.41 17.16 6.28
C ALA A 144 -23.45 17.14 5.14
N GLY A 145 -24.49 16.28 5.28
CA GLY A 145 -25.55 16.11 4.28
C GLY A 145 -25.16 15.33 3.02
N VAL A 146 -23.92 14.84 2.92
CA VAL A 146 -23.48 14.00 1.79
C VAL A 146 -23.76 12.54 2.12
N SER A 147 -24.68 11.90 1.39
CA SER A 147 -25.04 10.48 1.57
C SER A 147 -24.37 9.55 0.53
N GLU A 148 -24.09 10.06 -0.66
CA GLU A 148 -23.59 9.30 -1.79
C GLU A 148 -22.10 8.90 -1.58
N PRO A 149 -21.75 7.59 -1.60
CA PRO A 149 -20.43 7.09 -1.23
C PRO A 149 -19.28 7.64 -2.09
N GLU A 150 -19.47 7.71 -3.41
CA GLU A 150 -18.44 8.18 -4.32
C GLU A 150 -18.16 9.68 -4.13
N ARG A 151 -19.18 10.46 -3.85
CA ARG A 151 -19.03 11.88 -3.52
C ARG A 151 -18.27 12.07 -2.21
N LYS A 152 -18.54 11.22 -1.20
CA LYS A 152 -17.76 11.24 0.05
C LYS A 152 -16.28 10.99 -0.20
N ARG A 153 -15.94 9.96 -1.00
CA ARG A 153 -14.55 9.65 -1.33
C ARG A 153 -13.83 10.82 -2.01
N LYS A 154 -14.47 11.46 -2.99
CA LYS A 154 -13.91 12.63 -3.68
C LYS A 154 -13.65 13.78 -2.72
N ILE A 155 -14.61 14.11 -1.87
CA ILE A 155 -14.46 15.18 -0.86
C ILE A 155 -13.30 14.87 0.09
N ILE A 156 -13.24 13.64 0.60
CA ILE A 156 -12.17 13.22 1.52
C ILE A 156 -10.80 13.30 0.83
N GLY A 157 -10.69 12.78 -0.39
CA GLY A 157 -9.44 12.80 -1.14
C GLY A 157 -8.95 14.20 -1.45
N GLU A 158 -9.83 15.07 -1.98
CA GLU A 158 -9.47 16.47 -2.26
C GLU A 158 -9.05 17.23 -1.00
N GLU A 159 -9.77 17.02 0.11
CA GLU A 159 -9.47 17.75 1.33
C GLU A 159 -8.18 17.26 1.98
N PHE A 160 -7.91 15.94 1.89
CA PHE A 160 -6.66 15.36 2.35
C PHE A 160 -5.46 15.98 1.62
N ILE A 161 -5.55 16.10 0.30
CA ILE A 161 -4.48 16.73 -0.50
C ILE A 161 -4.27 18.19 -0.06
N ARG A 162 -5.33 18.96 0.14
CA ARG A 162 -5.24 20.37 0.58
C ARG A 162 -4.56 20.51 1.93
N VAL A 163 -4.99 19.71 2.92
CA VAL A 163 -4.38 19.71 4.26
C VAL A 163 -2.91 19.33 4.17
N PHE A 164 -2.60 18.30 3.39
CA PHE A 164 -1.24 17.84 3.20
C PHE A 164 -0.33 18.89 2.54
N GLU A 165 -0.82 19.60 1.51
CA GLU A 165 -0.10 20.70 0.86
C GLU A 165 0.13 21.89 1.79
N GLU A 166 -0.85 22.24 2.62
CA GLU A 166 -0.74 23.31 3.61
C GLU A 166 0.36 23.00 4.64
N GLU A 167 0.41 21.76 5.13
CA GLU A 167 1.44 21.32 6.07
C GLU A 167 2.82 21.22 5.40
N ALA A 168 2.88 20.71 4.17
CA ALA A 168 4.12 20.65 3.40
C ALA A 168 4.75 22.04 3.21
N LYS A 169 3.94 23.08 2.98
CA LYS A 169 4.44 24.48 2.89
C LYS A 169 5.05 24.99 4.19
N LYS A 170 4.54 24.56 5.35
CA LYS A 170 5.09 24.93 6.66
C LYS A 170 6.46 24.29 6.93
N ILE A 171 6.66 23.06 6.43
CA ILE A 171 7.91 22.31 6.56
C ILE A 171 9.02 22.93 5.70
N GLY A 172 8.66 23.62 4.64
CA GLY A 172 9.59 24.27 3.72
C GLY A 172 9.95 23.37 2.52
N LYS A 173 11.19 23.52 2.02
CA LYS A 173 11.61 22.79 0.83
C LYS A 173 11.65 21.28 1.09
N VAL A 174 10.90 20.53 0.30
CA VAL A 174 10.87 19.06 0.25
C VAL A 174 11.30 18.65 -1.16
N ASP A 175 12.18 17.66 -1.25
CA ASP A 175 12.74 17.21 -2.54
C ASP A 175 12.00 15.96 -3.07
N PHE A 176 11.40 15.16 -2.18
CA PHE A 176 10.72 13.93 -2.52
C PHE A 176 9.41 13.77 -1.73
N LEU A 177 8.38 13.30 -2.43
CA LEU A 177 7.14 12.80 -1.82
C LEU A 177 7.17 11.27 -1.85
N ALA A 178 6.93 10.65 -0.69
CA ALA A 178 6.78 9.20 -0.56
C ALA A 178 5.32 8.84 -0.29
N GLN A 179 4.87 7.75 -0.89
CA GLN A 179 3.53 7.22 -0.71
C GLN A 179 3.60 5.69 -0.60
N GLY A 180 2.84 5.12 0.32
CA GLY A 180 2.71 3.67 0.46
C GLY A 180 1.71 3.14 -0.57
N THR A 181 2.23 2.37 -1.54
CA THR A 181 1.41 1.67 -2.54
C THR A 181 1.92 0.24 -2.66
N ILE A 182 1.06 -0.75 -2.54
CA ILE A 182 1.44 -2.15 -2.75
C ILE A 182 1.47 -2.47 -4.24
N TYR A 183 2.31 -3.44 -4.61
CA TYR A 183 2.47 -3.82 -6.01
C TYR A 183 1.16 -4.31 -6.66
N ALA A 184 0.32 -5.01 -5.91
CA ALA A 184 -1.00 -5.43 -6.38
C ALA A 184 -1.88 -4.24 -6.82
N ASP A 185 -1.88 -3.13 -6.06
CA ASP A 185 -2.64 -1.92 -6.41
C ASP A 185 -2.08 -1.25 -7.67
N VAL A 186 -0.77 -1.29 -7.88
CA VAL A 186 -0.15 -0.79 -9.12
C VAL A 186 -0.63 -1.59 -10.32
N VAL A 187 -0.66 -2.93 -10.21
CA VAL A 187 -1.13 -3.81 -11.30
C VAL A 187 -2.63 -3.61 -11.56
N GLU A 188 -3.46 -3.51 -10.51
CA GLU A 188 -4.91 -3.34 -10.63
C GLU A 188 -5.32 -1.94 -11.11
N SER A 189 -4.51 -0.92 -10.84
CA SER A 189 -4.75 0.46 -11.31
C SER A 189 -4.43 0.65 -12.80
N GLY A 190 -3.80 -0.33 -13.42
CA GLY A 190 -3.45 -0.34 -14.83
C GLY A 190 -2.19 0.48 -15.15
N THR A 191 -1.21 -0.18 -15.74
CA THR A 191 -0.06 0.49 -16.38
C THR A 191 -0.19 0.29 -17.89
N GLY A 192 -0.55 1.32 -18.62
CA GLY A 192 -0.72 1.26 -20.08
C GLY A 192 -2.10 0.77 -20.55
N ASP A 193 -2.16 -0.16 -21.51
CA ASP A 193 -3.39 -0.61 -22.17
C ASP A 193 -4.28 -1.56 -21.33
N ALA A 194 -3.94 -1.84 -20.08
CA ALA A 194 -4.75 -2.66 -19.20
C ALA A 194 -5.95 -1.89 -18.66
N ALA A 195 -7.12 -2.53 -18.61
CA ALA A 195 -8.32 -1.94 -18.05
C ALA A 195 -8.13 -1.64 -16.56
N VAL A 196 -8.48 -0.43 -16.14
CA VAL A 196 -8.46 -0.02 -14.73
C VAL A 196 -9.51 -0.82 -13.97
N ILE A 197 -9.08 -1.70 -13.07
CA ILE A 197 -9.97 -2.54 -12.27
C ILE A 197 -10.40 -1.82 -11.00
N LYS A 198 -9.50 -1.02 -10.40
CA LYS A 198 -9.79 -0.20 -9.22
C LYS A 198 -9.24 1.22 -9.38
N SER A 199 -10.11 2.22 -9.23
CA SER A 199 -9.75 3.63 -9.35
C SER A 199 -9.42 4.31 -8.01
N HIS A 200 -9.52 3.60 -6.88
CA HIS A 200 -9.55 4.21 -5.54
C HIS A 200 -8.27 4.00 -4.71
N HIS A 201 -7.30 3.24 -5.19
CA HIS A 201 -6.05 3.00 -4.47
C HIS A 201 -4.92 3.99 -4.79
N ASN A 202 -5.07 4.79 -5.84
CA ASN A 202 -4.12 5.85 -6.22
C ASN A 202 -4.84 7.18 -6.42
N VAL A 203 -5.27 7.81 -5.34
CA VAL A 203 -5.78 9.19 -5.37
C VAL A 203 -4.60 10.12 -5.28
N GLY A 204 -4.03 10.53 -6.40
CA GLY A 204 -2.94 11.50 -6.41
C GLY A 204 -1.82 11.26 -7.43
N GLY A 205 -2.08 10.47 -8.48
CA GLY A 205 -1.21 10.37 -9.66
C GLY A 205 -1.64 11.35 -10.75
#